data_f20d425ba71455bc6bffa9a66b6da363
#
_entry.id   f20d425ba71455bc6bffa9a66b6da363
#
_cell.length_a   1.000
_cell.length_b   1.000
_cell.length_c   1.000
_cell.angle_alpha   90.00
_cell.angle_beta   90.00
_cell.angle_gamma   90.00
#
_symmetry.space_group_name_H-M   'P 1'
#
loop_
_entity.id
_entity.type
_entity.pdbx_description
1 polymer ?
#
loop_
_entity_poly.entity_id
_entity_poly.type
_entity_poly.pdbx_seq_one_letter_code
_entity_poly.pdbx_strand_id
1 'polypeptide(L)' 'MRISYNKLWKMLIDKEMNKNDLKEAAGISAASIAKLGKGANITTDVLLKICEAMDCKLEDIMETIKE' A
#
# COMPACT_ATOMS: atom_id res chain seq x y z
N MET A 1 -0.19 17.13 9.13
CA MET A 1 -0.50 16.35 7.90
C MET A 1 0.17 15.00 7.97
N ARG A 2 -0.48 13.97 7.49
CA ARG A 2 0.09 12.61 7.46
C ARG A 2 -0.35 11.87 6.20
N ILE A 3 0.32 10.77 5.92
CA ILE A 3 -0.02 9.89 4.81
C ILE A 3 -0.98 8.81 5.31
N SER A 4 -2.00 8.51 4.52
CA SER A 4 -2.92 7.41 4.78
C SER A 4 -2.88 6.42 3.62
N TYR A 5 -2.92 5.13 3.94
CA TYR A 5 -2.98 4.05 2.95
C TYR A 5 -4.35 3.36 2.95
N ASN A 6 -5.37 4.04 3.46
CA ASN A 6 -6.72 3.46 3.51
C ASN A 6 -7.25 3.10 2.13
N LYS A 7 -6.87 3.86 1.11
CA LYS A 7 -7.27 3.55 -0.27
C LYS A 7 -6.71 2.20 -0.72
N LEU A 8 -5.47 1.89 -0.31
CA LEU A 8 -4.86 0.60 -0.64
C LEU A 8 -5.64 -0.54 0.02
N TRP A 9 -6.00 -0.38 1.30
CA TRP A 9 -6.75 -1.42 2.01
C TRP A 9 -8.12 -1.66 1.39
N LYS A 10 -8.80 -0.61 0.96
CA LYS A 10 -10.08 -0.73 0.26
C LYS A 10 -9.92 -1.45 -1.07
N MET A 11 -8.84 -1.14 -1.80
CA MET A 11 -8.53 -1.81 -3.06
C MET A 11 -8.32 -3.31 -2.87
N LEU A 12 -7.61 -3.70 -1.80
CA LEU A 12 -7.41 -5.12 -1.49
C LEU A 12 -8.74 -5.82 -1.21
N ILE A 13 -9.61 -5.17 -0.44
CA ILE A 13 -10.93 -5.71 -0.15
C ILE A 13 -11.73 -5.94 -1.44
N ASP A 14 -11.72 -4.96 -2.33
CA ASP A 14 -12.41 -5.04 -3.61
C ASP A 14 -11.89 -6.17 -4.50
N LYS A 15 -10.59 -6.47 -4.38
CA LYS A 15 -9.93 -7.54 -5.15
C LYS A 15 -9.92 -8.88 -4.41
N GLU A 16 -10.54 -8.95 -3.24
CA GLU A 16 -10.56 -10.13 -2.38
C GLU A 16 -9.15 -10.62 -2.03
N MET A 17 -8.24 -9.66 -1.76
CA MET A 17 -6.86 -9.94 -1.38
C MET A 17 -6.63 -9.57 0.07
N ASN A 18 -5.73 -10.29 0.73
CA ASN A 18 -5.26 -9.93 2.06
C ASN A 18 -3.85 -9.32 1.97
N LYS A 19 -3.30 -8.90 3.11
CA LYS A 19 -1.97 -8.29 3.15
C LYS A 19 -0.87 -9.24 2.69
N ASN A 20 -1.01 -10.52 2.99
CA ASN A 20 -0.04 -11.52 2.55
C ASN A 20 -0.05 -11.67 1.02
N ASP A 21 -1.25 -11.62 0.42
CA ASP A 21 -1.39 -11.67 -1.03
C ASP A 21 -0.69 -10.46 -1.67
N LEU A 22 -0.85 -9.28 -1.07
CA LEU A 22 -0.19 -8.08 -1.56
C LEU A 22 1.34 -8.22 -1.46
N LYS A 23 1.83 -8.73 -0.34
CA LYS A 23 3.26 -8.94 -0.13
C LYS A 23 3.83 -9.81 -1.25
N GLU A 24 3.19 -10.92 -1.56
CA GLU A 24 3.63 -11.84 -2.61
C GLU A 24 3.53 -11.22 -4.01
N ALA A 25 2.40 -10.57 -4.31
CA ALA A 25 2.18 -9.98 -5.62
C ALA A 25 3.16 -8.84 -5.91
N ALA A 26 3.45 -8.01 -4.94
CA ALA A 26 4.35 -6.88 -5.10
C ALA A 26 5.83 -7.25 -4.88
N GLY A 27 6.10 -8.41 -4.30
CA GLY A 27 7.45 -8.83 -4.00
C GLY A 27 8.11 -7.97 -2.91
N ILE A 28 7.35 -7.54 -1.92
CA ILE A 28 7.84 -6.71 -0.82
C ILE A 28 7.93 -7.51 0.47
N SER A 29 8.67 -6.98 1.44
CA SER A 29 8.91 -7.68 2.71
C SER A 29 7.74 -7.57 3.68
N ALA A 30 7.70 -8.49 4.65
CA ALA A 30 6.73 -8.42 5.74
C ALA A 30 6.90 -7.13 6.55
N ALA A 31 8.14 -6.64 6.68
CA ALA A 31 8.41 -5.38 7.37
C ALA A 31 7.76 -4.19 6.64
N SER A 32 7.76 -4.20 5.30
CA SER A 32 7.11 -3.16 4.52
C SER A 32 5.61 -3.19 4.73
N ILE A 33 5.00 -4.38 4.76
CA ILE A 33 3.57 -4.52 5.02
C ILE A 33 3.23 -3.98 6.41
N ALA A 34 4.05 -4.28 7.42
CA ALA A 34 3.83 -3.78 8.78
C ALA A 34 3.89 -2.25 8.84
N LYS A 35 4.84 -1.64 8.13
CA LYS A 35 4.95 -0.19 8.04
C LYS A 35 3.73 0.44 7.38
N LEU A 36 3.24 -0.16 6.30
CA LEU A 36 2.03 0.31 5.64
C LEU A 36 0.83 0.26 6.59
N GLY A 37 0.71 -0.81 7.37
CA GLY A 37 -0.37 -0.96 8.35
C GLY A 37 -0.34 0.08 9.45
N LYS A 38 0.84 0.60 9.79
CA LYS A 38 1.01 1.62 10.82
C LYS A 38 0.97 3.05 10.28
N GLY A 39 0.90 3.20 8.95
CA GLY A 39 1.01 4.51 8.34
C GLY A 39 2.41 5.11 8.47
N ALA A 40 3.42 4.27 8.68
CA ALA A 40 4.81 4.71 8.79
C ALA A 40 5.40 5.04 7.42
N ASN A 41 6.56 5.68 7.42
CA ASN A 41 7.26 6.00 6.19
C ASN A 41 7.64 4.75 5.42
N ILE A 42 7.40 4.78 4.12
CA ILE A 42 7.75 3.69 3.22
C ILE A 42 8.52 4.27 2.04
N THR A 43 9.41 3.51 1.45
CA THR A 43 10.19 4.01 0.32
C THR A 43 9.33 4.08 -0.94
N THR A 44 9.68 5.01 -1.83
CA THR A 44 8.97 5.13 -3.12
C THR A 44 9.17 3.88 -3.97
N ASP A 45 10.28 3.18 -3.80
CA ASP A 45 10.53 1.92 -4.50
C ASP A 45 9.47 0.87 -4.16
N VAL A 46 9.15 0.74 -2.88
CA VAL A 46 8.08 -0.17 -2.42
C VAL A 46 6.73 0.26 -2.98
N LEU A 47 6.45 1.56 -2.96
CA LEU A 47 5.20 2.10 -3.49
C LEU A 47 5.04 1.79 -4.98
N LEU A 48 6.13 1.91 -5.74
CA LEU A 48 6.11 1.59 -7.17
C LEU A 48 5.85 0.11 -7.41
N LYS A 49 6.43 -0.76 -6.61
CA LYS A 49 6.18 -2.20 -6.70
C LYS A 49 4.71 -2.53 -6.45
N ILE A 50 4.09 -1.86 -5.48
CA ILE A 50 2.68 -2.03 -5.19
C ILE A 50 1.84 -1.57 -6.39
N CYS A 51 2.16 -0.40 -6.94
CA CYS A 51 1.44 0.13 -8.09
C CYS A 51 1.53 -0.80 -9.31
N GLU A 52 2.71 -1.37 -9.56
CA GLU A 52 2.89 -2.32 -10.64
C GLU A 52 2.06 -3.59 -10.42
N ALA A 53 2.08 -4.12 -9.20
CA ALA A 53 1.34 -5.34 -8.87
C ALA A 53 -0.18 -5.14 -8.96
N MET A 54 -0.66 -3.96 -8.57
CA MET A 54 -2.08 -3.64 -8.54
C MET A 54 -2.57 -2.94 -9.82
N ASP A 55 -1.66 -2.65 -10.74
CA ASP A 55 -1.94 -1.92 -11.97
C ASP A 55 -2.69 -0.61 -11.69
N CYS A 56 -2.09 0.23 -10.88
CA CYS A 56 -2.70 1.49 -10.44
C CYS A 56 -1.66 2.60 -10.28
N LYS A 57 -2.12 3.78 -9.92
CA LYS A 57 -1.27 4.95 -9.68
C LYS A 57 -1.08 5.16 -8.19
N LEU A 58 -0.07 5.97 -7.81
CA LEU A 58 0.19 6.29 -6.40
C LEU A 58 -1.04 6.89 -5.72
N GLU A 59 -1.76 7.76 -6.40
CA GLU A 59 -2.96 8.40 -5.85
C GLU A 59 -4.10 7.42 -5.57
N ASP A 60 -4.04 6.23 -6.13
CA ASP A 60 -5.03 5.19 -5.91
C ASP A 60 -4.80 4.41 -4.61
N ILE A 61 -3.59 4.49 -4.05
CA ILE A 61 -3.22 3.71 -2.86
C ILE A 61 -2.88 4.57 -1.65
N MET A 62 -2.67 5.86 -1.84
CA MET A 62 -2.28 6.74 -0.73
C MET A 62 -2.86 8.13 -0.90
N GLU A 63 -2.98 8.83 0.23
CA GLU A 63 -3.43 10.21 0.25
C GLU A 63 -2.87 10.93 1.47
N THR A 64 -2.87 12.26 1.40
CA THR A 64 -2.49 13.06 2.56
C THR A 64 -3.75 13.39 3.35
N ILE A 65 -3.63 13.37 4.67
CA ILE A 65 -4.70 13.75 5.57
C ILE A 65 -4.24 14.95 6.36
N LYS A 66 -5.03 16.01 6.31
CA LYS A 66 -4.77 17.22 7.07
C LYS A 66 -5.44 17.09 8.44
N GLU A 67 -4.65 17.23 9.49
CA GLU A 67 -5.12 17.14 10.87
C GLU A 67 -5.45 18.52 11.45
#